data_ed384123ecdc3daa648e065c4d0ed5bc
#
_entry.id   ed384123ecdc3daa648e065c4d0ed5bc
#
_cell.length_a   1.000
_cell.length_b   1.000
_cell.length_c   1.000
_cell.angle_alpha   90.00
_cell.angle_beta   90.00
_cell.angle_gamma   90.00
#
_symmetry.space_group_name_H-M   'P 1'
#
loop_
_entity.id
_entity.type
_entity.pdbx_description
1 polymer ?
#
loop_
_entity_poly.entity_id
_entity_poly.type
_entity_poly.pdbx_seq_one_letter_code
_entity_poly.pdbx_strand_id
1 'polypeptide(L)'
;MDFNGSVLAITGGASGLGEGVARRAIAQGARGVALLDVNDQRAADLAAELGGNALPVHCDVRNGDDVTEAVAAIRERFGRIDIGVACAGIGWAERTLARDNSPADLEAYRRVIEINLIGTYDFARQVASAMSTNDPGPSGERGVIVMTASLAAFDGQVGQSAYSASKGGIVGMTLPLARDLAPVGIRAVTIAPGLMDTPIYDPVGGAELKEHLTGVTVFPKRLGTADEFAHLVQSIAENEYLNGETIRLDAATRLPPR
;
A
#
# COMPACT_ATOMS: atom_id res chain seq x y z
N MET A 1 -18.66 0.91 -4.17
CA MET A 1 -18.25 -0.26 -3.32
C MET A 1 -18.10 0.22 -1.88
N ASP A 2 -18.36 -0.60 -0.88
CA ASP A 2 -18.31 -0.22 0.55
C ASP A 2 -17.42 -1.25 1.29
N PHE A 3 -16.81 -0.88 2.40
CA PHE A 3 -16.12 -1.84 3.26
C PHE A 3 -17.09 -2.87 3.84
N ASN A 4 -18.30 -2.45 4.19
CA ASN A 4 -19.32 -3.36 4.69
C ASN A 4 -19.66 -4.45 3.67
N GLY A 5 -19.49 -5.70 4.07
CA GLY A 5 -19.73 -6.88 3.22
C GLY A 5 -18.64 -7.18 2.18
N SER A 6 -17.64 -6.33 1.99
CA SER A 6 -16.53 -6.53 1.04
C SER A 6 -15.45 -7.47 1.58
N VAL A 7 -14.67 -8.04 0.67
CA VAL A 7 -13.44 -8.79 0.95
C VAL A 7 -12.24 -7.95 0.53
N LEU A 8 -11.34 -7.70 1.48
CA LEU A 8 -10.11 -6.94 1.25
C LEU A 8 -8.89 -7.86 1.18
N ALA A 9 -8.00 -7.63 0.24
CA ALA A 9 -6.64 -8.19 0.17
C ALA A 9 -5.64 -7.07 0.43
N ILE A 10 -4.76 -7.21 1.45
CA ILE A 10 -3.87 -6.14 1.90
C ILE A 10 -2.44 -6.67 1.98
N THR A 11 -1.53 -6.20 1.11
CA THR A 11 -0.09 -6.48 1.27
C THR A 11 0.55 -5.57 2.30
N GLY A 12 1.55 -6.07 3.05
CA GLY A 12 2.05 -5.37 4.24
C GLY A 12 0.96 -5.23 5.30
N GLY A 13 0.05 -6.20 5.34
CA GLY A 13 -1.18 -6.17 6.14
C GLY A 13 -0.97 -6.32 7.64
N ALA A 14 0.20 -6.80 8.08
CA ALA A 14 0.47 -7.09 9.48
C ALA A 14 0.93 -5.87 10.30
N SER A 15 1.21 -4.73 9.67
CA SER A 15 1.73 -3.55 10.38
C SER A 15 1.38 -2.23 9.69
N GLY A 16 1.61 -1.12 10.38
CA GLY A 16 1.57 0.24 9.84
C GLY A 16 0.28 0.57 9.10
N LEU A 17 0.41 1.04 7.85
CA LEU A 17 -0.74 1.48 7.05
C LEU A 17 -1.68 0.31 6.72
N GLY A 18 -1.12 -0.86 6.37
CA GLY A 18 -1.91 -2.06 6.07
C GLY A 18 -2.71 -2.57 7.27
N GLU A 19 -2.11 -2.60 8.46
CA GLU A 19 -2.80 -2.89 9.71
C GLU A 19 -3.95 -1.90 9.97
N GLY A 20 -3.70 -0.59 9.74
CA GLY A 20 -4.75 0.43 9.89
C GLY A 20 -5.94 0.17 8.98
N VAL A 21 -5.69 -0.20 7.71
CA VAL A 21 -6.77 -0.57 6.77
C VAL A 21 -7.52 -1.82 7.25
N ALA A 22 -6.79 -2.86 7.70
CA ALA A 22 -7.40 -4.09 8.19
C ALA A 22 -8.32 -3.86 9.39
N ARG A 23 -7.84 -3.11 10.39
CA ARG A 23 -8.62 -2.76 11.59
C ARG A 23 -9.88 -1.98 11.24
N ARG A 24 -9.74 -0.96 10.38
CA ARG A 24 -10.88 -0.16 9.94
C ARG A 24 -11.87 -1.00 9.14
N ALA A 25 -11.42 -1.84 8.22
CA ALA A 25 -12.28 -2.69 7.41
C ALA A 25 -13.13 -3.64 8.27
N ILE A 26 -12.52 -4.31 9.26
CA ILE A 26 -13.26 -5.16 10.20
C ILE A 26 -14.28 -4.33 11.02
N ALA A 27 -13.87 -3.17 11.52
CA ALA A 27 -14.77 -2.29 12.29
C ALA A 27 -15.96 -1.78 11.46
N GLN A 28 -15.80 -1.66 10.14
CA GLN A 28 -16.85 -1.25 9.20
C GLN A 28 -17.65 -2.44 8.62
N GLY A 29 -17.44 -3.66 9.13
CA GLY A 29 -18.25 -4.82 8.75
C GLY A 29 -17.78 -5.55 7.49
N ALA A 30 -16.49 -5.49 7.17
CA ALA A 30 -15.92 -6.29 6.08
C ALA A 30 -16.21 -7.78 6.29
N ARG A 31 -16.59 -8.46 5.20
CA ARG A 31 -16.86 -9.91 5.20
C ARG A 31 -15.57 -10.72 5.37
N GLY A 32 -14.46 -10.20 4.88
CA GLY A 32 -13.16 -10.81 5.00
C GLY A 32 -12.02 -9.83 4.78
N VAL A 33 -10.93 -10.00 5.52
CA VAL A 33 -9.69 -9.23 5.36
C VAL A 33 -8.52 -10.19 5.35
N ALA A 34 -7.79 -10.24 4.25
CA ALA A 34 -6.57 -11.02 4.14
C ALA A 34 -5.35 -10.13 4.41
N LEU A 35 -4.52 -10.57 5.35
CA LEU A 35 -3.29 -9.93 5.80
C LEU A 35 -2.10 -10.63 5.12
N LEU A 36 -1.66 -10.10 3.98
CA LEU A 36 -0.54 -10.64 3.22
C LEU A 36 0.74 -9.98 3.73
N ASP A 37 1.61 -10.77 4.36
CA ASP A 37 2.85 -10.23 4.95
C ASP A 37 3.95 -11.30 4.97
N VAL A 38 5.20 -10.89 5.03
CA VAL A 38 6.35 -11.77 5.24
C VAL A 38 6.55 -12.12 6.73
N ASN A 39 5.92 -11.38 7.62
CA ASN A 39 5.96 -11.61 9.06
C ASN A 39 4.76 -12.45 9.52
N ASP A 40 4.88 -13.77 9.37
CA ASP A 40 3.81 -14.72 9.67
C ASP A 40 3.28 -14.61 11.11
N GLN A 41 4.18 -14.43 12.07
CA GLN A 41 3.78 -14.34 13.48
C GLN A 41 2.94 -13.09 13.72
N ARG A 42 3.37 -11.93 13.21
CA ARG A 42 2.63 -10.68 13.39
C ARG A 42 1.29 -10.71 12.66
N ALA A 43 1.24 -11.32 11.46
CA ALA A 43 -0.01 -11.49 10.71
C ALA A 43 -0.99 -12.41 11.47
N ALA A 44 -0.49 -13.51 12.05
CA ALA A 44 -1.31 -14.41 12.85
C ALA A 44 -1.82 -13.74 14.14
N ASP A 45 -0.98 -13.00 14.86
CA ASP A 45 -1.36 -12.27 16.07
C ASP A 45 -2.45 -11.24 15.76
N LEU A 46 -2.26 -10.45 14.71
CA LEU A 46 -3.26 -9.46 14.28
C LEU A 46 -4.56 -10.13 13.84
N ALA A 47 -4.49 -11.23 13.10
CA ALA A 47 -5.69 -11.97 12.70
C ALA A 47 -6.46 -12.50 13.91
N ALA A 48 -5.76 -12.98 14.95
CA ALA A 48 -6.39 -13.42 16.19
C ALA A 48 -7.10 -12.25 16.92
N GLU A 49 -6.49 -11.07 16.93
CA GLU A 49 -7.11 -9.84 17.49
C GLU A 49 -8.36 -9.42 16.70
N LEU A 50 -8.32 -9.51 15.36
CA LEU A 50 -9.41 -9.07 14.48
C LEU A 50 -10.55 -10.07 14.37
N GLY A 51 -10.31 -11.34 14.72
CA GLY A 51 -11.33 -12.37 14.76
C GLY A 51 -11.51 -13.15 13.44
N GLY A 52 -12.55 -13.97 13.36
CA GLY A 52 -12.73 -15.01 12.33
C GLY A 52 -12.87 -14.51 10.88
N ASN A 53 -13.00 -13.20 10.66
CA ASN A 53 -13.03 -12.58 9.34
C ASN A 53 -11.63 -12.14 8.85
N ALA A 54 -10.59 -12.28 9.64
CA ALA A 54 -9.22 -12.03 9.23
C ALA A 54 -8.52 -13.33 8.84
N LEU A 55 -7.77 -13.29 7.73
CA LEU A 55 -7.00 -14.42 7.18
C LEU A 55 -5.53 -13.98 7.07
N PRO A 56 -4.62 -14.51 7.91
CA PRO A 56 -3.20 -14.30 7.73
C PRO A 56 -2.68 -15.19 6.60
N VAL A 57 -1.87 -14.62 5.70
CA VAL A 57 -1.28 -15.35 4.57
C VAL A 57 0.16 -14.90 4.40
N HIS A 58 1.09 -15.86 4.38
CA HIS A 58 2.48 -15.56 4.00
C HIS A 58 2.53 -15.01 2.58
N CYS A 59 3.25 -13.91 2.37
CA CYS A 59 3.42 -13.35 1.03
C CYS A 59 4.65 -12.44 0.97
N ASP A 60 5.70 -12.91 0.31
CA ASP A 60 6.78 -12.04 -0.15
C ASP A 60 6.40 -11.50 -1.54
N VAL A 61 6.10 -10.22 -1.63
CA VAL A 61 5.69 -9.58 -2.88
C VAL A 61 6.74 -9.61 -4.00
N ARG A 62 8.00 -10.02 -3.69
CA ARG A 62 9.04 -10.28 -4.69
C ARG A 62 8.86 -11.64 -5.38
N ASN A 63 8.13 -12.55 -4.75
CA ASN A 63 7.88 -13.89 -5.25
C ASN A 63 6.48 -13.96 -5.87
N GLY A 64 6.39 -14.06 -7.19
CA GLY A 64 5.11 -14.12 -7.89
C GLY A 64 4.26 -15.35 -7.55
N ASP A 65 4.91 -16.45 -7.12
CA ASP A 65 4.19 -17.66 -6.69
C ASP A 65 3.48 -17.38 -5.35
N ASP A 66 4.13 -16.73 -4.38
CA ASP A 66 3.52 -16.34 -3.11
C ASP A 66 2.29 -15.44 -3.34
N VAL A 67 2.39 -14.46 -4.25
CA VAL A 67 1.26 -13.57 -4.57
C VAL A 67 0.11 -14.34 -5.21
N THR A 68 0.42 -15.29 -6.10
CA THR A 68 -0.58 -16.16 -6.76
C THR A 68 -1.28 -17.06 -5.74
N GLU A 69 -0.52 -17.70 -4.86
CA GLU A 69 -1.04 -18.56 -3.80
C GLU A 69 -1.89 -17.80 -2.79
N ALA A 70 -1.46 -16.58 -2.42
CA ALA A 70 -2.21 -15.72 -1.52
C ALA A 70 -3.58 -15.34 -2.11
N VAL A 71 -3.64 -14.95 -3.39
CA VAL A 71 -4.90 -14.65 -4.08
C VAL A 71 -5.81 -15.89 -4.15
N ALA A 72 -5.24 -17.07 -4.41
CA ALA A 72 -5.99 -18.34 -4.42
C ALA A 72 -6.58 -18.65 -3.04
N ALA A 73 -5.79 -18.52 -1.96
CA ALA A 73 -6.24 -18.74 -0.58
C ALA A 73 -7.39 -17.79 -0.18
N ILE A 74 -7.33 -16.52 -0.60
CA ILE A 74 -8.41 -15.56 -0.35
C ILE A 74 -9.69 -16.00 -1.07
N ARG A 75 -9.58 -16.39 -2.33
CA ARG A 75 -10.73 -16.87 -3.10
C ARG A 75 -11.33 -18.16 -2.54
N GLU A 76 -10.50 -19.08 -2.09
CA GLU A 76 -10.95 -20.30 -1.42
C GLU A 76 -11.72 -19.97 -0.13
N ARG A 77 -11.20 -19.06 0.69
CA ARG A 77 -11.78 -18.73 2.00
C ARG A 77 -13.04 -17.86 1.91
N PHE A 78 -13.06 -16.86 1.01
CA PHE A 78 -14.11 -15.84 0.95
C PHE A 78 -14.88 -15.81 -0.37
N GLY A 79 -14.42 -16.51 -1.40
CA GLY A 79 -15.08 -16.63 -2.71
C GLY A 79 -14.77 -15.48 -3.69
N ARG A 80 -14.28 -14.33 -3.21
CA ARG A 80 -14.02 -13.13 -4.04
C ARG A 80 -12.99 -12.20 -3.40
N ILE A 81 -12.55 -11.21 -4.16
CA ILE A 81 -11.80 -10.04 -3.69
C ILE A 81 -12.49 -8.81 -4.25
N ASP A 82 -12.82 -7.84 -3.42
CA ASP A 82 -13.49 -6.60 -3.83
C ASP A 82 -12.52 -5.41 -3.84
N ILE A 83 -11.62 -5.35 -2.84
CA ILE A 83 -10.71 -4.24 -2.64
C ILE A 83 -9.30 -4.79 -2.46
N GLY A 84 -8.37 -4.41 -3.34
CA GLY A 84 -6.95 -4.69 -3.19
C GLY A 84 -6.21 -3.47 -2.65
N VAL A 85 -5.42 -3.62 -1.58
CA VAL A 85 -4.63 -2.52 -1.02
C VAL A 85 -3.16 -2.91 -0.96
N ALA A 86 -2.33 -2.25 -1.75
CA ALA A 86 -0.89 -2.49 -1.79
C ALA A 86 -0.16 -1.59 -0.80
N CYS A 87 0.14 -2.10 0.40
CA CYS A 87 0.90 -1.38 1.44
C CYS A 87 2.30 -1.95 1.68
N ALA A 88 2.63 -3.13 1.13
CA ALA A 88 3.98 -3.68 1.27
C ALA A 88 5.03 -2.74 0.67
N GLY A 89 6.09 -2.49 1.42
CA GLY A 89 7.17 -1.64 0.96
C GLY A 89 8.23 -1.38 2.03
N ILE A 90 9.40 -0.98 1.59
CA ILE A 90 10.52 -0.61 2.45
C ILE A 90 10.96 0.82 2.15
N GLY A 91 11.39 1.52 3.21
CA GLY A 91 12.13 2.77 3.10
C GLY A 91 13.61 2.48 2.81
N TRP A 92 14.25 3.32 2.02
CA TRP A 92 15.68 3.22 1.76
C TRP A 92 16.27 4.59 1.45
N ALA A 93 17.44 4.87 2.02
CA ALA A 93 18.20 6.07 1.72
C ALA A 93 19.69 5.74 1.61
N GLU A 94 20.23 5.91 0.41
CA GLU A 94 21.65 5.75 0.12
C GLU A 94 22.07 6.75 -0.95
N ARG A 95 23.15 7.49 -0.69
CA ARG A 95 23.68 8.44 -1.68
C ARG A 95 24.27 7.71 -2.87
N THR A 96 24.08 8.26 -4.08
CA THR A 96 24.64 7.73 -5.33
C THR A 96 26.17 7.56 -5.27
N LEU A 97 26.85 8.43 -4.52
CA LEU A 97 28.27 8.30 -4.20
C LEU A 97 28.47 8.30 -2.69
N ALA A 98 29.25 7.35 -2.20
CA ALA A 98 29.75 7.32 -0.83
C ALA A 98 30.77 8.45 -0.57
N ARG A 99 31.25 8.58 0.67
CA ARG A 99 32.23 9.63 1.04
C ARG A 99 33.60 9.47 0.37
N ASP A 100 33.96 8.26 0.00
CA ASP A 100 35.18 7.91 -0.72
C ASP A 100 35.03 7.93 -2.25
N ASN A 101 33.89 8.46 -2.75
CA ASN A 101 33.48 8.50 -4.15
C ASN A 101 33.21 7.13 -4.79
N SER A 102 33.14 6.05 -4.03
CA SER A 102 32.66 4.76 -4.55
C SER A 102 31.16 4.86 -4.91
N PRO A 103 30.70 4.11 -5.93
CA PRO A 103 29.28 4.08 -6.29
C PRO A 103 28.47 3.35 -5.20
N ALA A 104 27.18 3.73 -5.09
CA ALA A 104 26.21 3.05 -4.24
C ALA A 104 25.99 1.58 -4.65
N ASP A 105 25.47 0.79 -3.71
CA ASP A 105 25.13 -0.61 -3.96
C ASP A 105 23.93 -0.75 -4.90
N LEU A 106 24.17 -1.32 -6.08
CA LEU A 106 23.12 -1.56 -7.08
C LEU A 106 22.11 -2.62 -6.62
N GLU A 107 22.54 -3.60 -5.82
CA GLU A 107 21.63 -4.65 -5.32
C GLU A 107 20.65 -4.09 -4.28
N ALA A 108 21.08 -3.15 -3.46
CA ALA A 108 20.19 -2.41 -2.58
C ALA A 108 19.12 -1.62 -3.38
N TYR A 109 19.54 -0.96 -4.46
CA TYR A 109 18.62 -0.28 -5.38
C TYR A 109 17.61 -1.25 -5.98
N ARG A 110 18.09 -2.38 -6.54
CA ARG A 110 17.21 -3.42 -7.14
C ARG A 110 16.19 -3.93 -6.14
N ARG A 111 16.62 -4.24 -4.90
CA ARG A 111 15.70 -4.72 -3.87
C ARG A 111 14.56 -3.76 -3.57
N VAL A 112 14.85 -2.44 -3.55
CA VAL A 112 13.80 -1.42 -3.35
C VAL A 112 12.81 -1.41 -4.52
N ILE A 113 13.29 -1.50 -5.76
CA ILE A 113 12.43 -1.56 -6.94
C ILE A 113 11.61 -2.85 -6.96
N GLU A 114 12.21 -3.98 -6.65
CA GLU A 114 11.51 -5.27 -6.62
C GLU A 114 10.37 -5.29 -5.60
N ILE A 115 10.61 -4.84 -4.37
CA ILE A 115 9.57 -4.82 -3.34
C ILE A 115 8.51 -3.77 -3.64
N ASN A 116 8.95 -2.51 -3.82
CA ASN A 116 8.01 -1.38 -3.80
C ASN A 116 7.24 -1.22 -5.11
N LEU A 117 7.87 -1.51 -6.24
CA LEU A 117 7.29 -1.25 -7.58
C LEU A 117 6.82 -2.54 -8.24
N ILE A 118 7.73 -3.51 -8.44
CA ILE A 118 7.39 -4.76 -9.13
C ILE A 118 6.38 -5.55 -8.30
N GLY A 119 6.59 -5.68 -6.99
CA GLY A 119 5.67 -6.36 -6.09
C GLY A 119 4.28 -5.69 -6.02
N THR A 120 4.23 -4.35 -6.05
CA THR A 120 2.95 -3.62 -6.15
C THR A 120 2.23 -3.93 -7.47
N TYR A 121 2.95 -3.94 -8.58
CA TYR A 121 2.36 -4.27 -9.89
C TYR A 121 1.91 -5.73 -9.95
N ASP A 122 2.72 -6.66 -9.44
CA ASP A 122 2.39 -8.08 -9.43
C ASP A 122 1.13 -8.35 -8.59
N PHE A 123 1.04 -7.79 -7.41
CA PHE A 123 -0.18 -7.85 -6.61
C PHE A 123 -1.38 -7.24 -7.36
N ALA A 124 -1.22 -6.06 -7.97
CA ALA A 124 -2.32 -5.39 -8.67
C ALA A 124 -2.86 -6.24 -9.83
N ARG A 125 -2.00 -6.85 -10.67
CA ARG A 125 -2.43 -7.70 -11.78
C ARG A 125 -3.12 -8.99 -11.31
N GLN A 126 -2.67 -9.58 -10.20
CA GLN A 126 -3.24 -10.81 -9.65
C GLN A 126 -4.62 -10.57 -9.04
N VAL A 127 -4.77 -9.51 -8.22
CA VAL A 127 -6.09 -9.17 -7.68
C VAL A 127 -7.06 -8.70 -8.77
N ALA A 128 -6.58 -7.99 -9.80
CA ALA A 128 -7.40 -7.61 -10.95
C ALA A 128 -7.94 -8.84 -11.68
N SER A 129 -7.10 -9.86 -11.89
CA SER A 129 -7.53 -11.13 -12.47
C SER A 129 -8.64 -11.80 -11.64
N ALA A 130 -8.48 -11.83 -10.31
CA ALA A 130 -9.51 -12.36 -9.43
C ALA A 130 -10.80 -11.52 -9.46
N MET A 131 -10.70 -10.19 -9.39
CA MET A 131 -11.82 -9.25 -9.43
C MET A 131 -12.61 -9.31 -10.73
N SER A 132 -11.94 -9.57 -11.86
CA SER A 132 -12.60 -9.61 -13.19
C SER A 132 -13.69 -10.67 -13.28
N THR A 133 -13.65 -11.68 -12.42
CA THR A 133 -14.66 -12.76 -12.35
C THR A 133 -15.78 -12.50 -11.33
N ASN A 134 -15.74 -11.38 -10.59
CA ASN A 134 -16.81 -11.01 -9.68
C ASN A 134 -18.08 -10.66 -10.46
N ASP A 135 -19.25 -10.90 -9.88
CA ASP A 135 -20.48 -10.29 -10.35
C ASP A 135 -20.37 -8.77 -10.20
N PRO A 136 -20.73 -7.99 -11.25
CA PRO A 136 -20.64 -6.55 -11.19
C PRO A 136 -21.70 -5.95 -10.25
N GLY A 137 -21.34 -4.88 -9.56
CA GLY A 137 -22.28 -4.03 -8.85
C GLY A 137 -23.22 -3.27 -9.79
N PRO A 138 -24.15 -2.47 -9.25
CA PRO A 138 -25.13 -1.70 -10.06
C PRO A 138 -24.52 -0.76 -11.10
N SER A 139 -23.35 -0.21 -10.82
CA SER A 139 -22.57 0.66 -11.72
C SER A 139 -21.72 -0.11 -12.76
N GLY A 140 -21.67 -1.43 -12.66
CA GLY A 140 -20.75 -2.27 -13.42
C GLY A 140 -19.39 -2.48 -12.73
N GLU A 141 -19.17 -1.93 -11.54
CA GLU A 141 -17.93 -2.07 -10.77
C GLU A 141 -17.76 -3.50 -10.25
N ARG A 142 -16.55 -4.07 -10.43
CA ARG A 142 -16.16 -5.40 -9.93
C ARG A 142 -15.08 -5.35 -8.84
N GLY A 143 -14.38 -4.23 -8.72
CA GLY A 143 -13.35 -4.06 -7.72
C GLY A 143 -12.61 -2.72 -7.81
N VAL A 144 -11.83 -2.43 -6.76
CA VAL A 144 -10.92 -1.29 -6.73
C VAL A 144 -9.57 -1.69 -6.17
N ILE A 145 -8.51 -1.20 -6.80
CA ILE A 145 -7.13 -1.38 -6.37
C ILE A 145 -6.60 -0.04 -5.88
N VAL A 146 -6.12 -0.01 -4.63
CA VAL A 146 -5.50 1.16 -4.02
C VAL A 146 -4.01 0.87 -3.79
N MET A 147 -3.16 1.66 -4.42
CA MET A 147 -1.71 1.53 -4.34
C MET A 147 -1.11 2.60 -3.44
N THR A 148 0.00 2.29 -2.76
CA THR A 148 0.67 3.21 -1.84
C THR A 148 1.96 3.75 -2.45
N ALA A 149 1.93 5.00 -2.92
CA ALA A 149 3.11 5.75 -3.31
C ALA A 149 3.78 6.41 -2.08
N SER A 150 4.24 7.62 -2.21
CA SER A 150 4.80 8.48 -1.16
C SER A 150 4.90 9.91 -1.68
N LEU A 151 4.93 10.89 -0.77
CA LEU A 151 5.35 12.25 -1.14
C LEU A 151 6.77 12.26 -1.74
N ALA A 152 7.63 11.27 -1.42
CA ALA A 152 8.95 11.12 -2.04
C ALA A 152 8.91 10.81 -3.56
N ALA A 153 7.76 10.45 -4.11
CA ALA A 153 7.55 10.36 -5.56
C ALA A 153 7.66 11.73 -6.24
N PHE A 154 7.44 12.82 -5.50
CA PHE A 154 7.41 14.20 -5.98
C PHE A 154 8.56 15.05 -5.38
N ASP A 155 8.80 14.88 -4.08
CA ASP A 155 9.69 15.71 -3.28
C ASP A 155 10.81 14.87 -2.63
N GLY A 156 11.49 14.02 -3.43
CA GLY A 156 12.53 13.11 -2.93
C GLY A 156 13.74 13.86 -2.31
N GLN A 157 14.26 13.31 -1.22
CA GLN A 157 15.40 13.85 -0.49
C GLN A 157 16.72 13.22 -0.93
N VAL A 158 17.84 13.81 -0.50
CA VAL A 158 19.19 13.24 -0.69
C VAL A 158 19.23 11.79 -0.18
N GLY A 159 19.68 10.89 -1.04
CA GLY A 159 19.75 9.45 -0.78
C GLY A 159 18.51 8.66 -1.18
N GLN A 160 17.39 9.29 -1.54
CA GLN A 160 16.14 8.59 -1.82
C GLN A 160 15.97 8.20 -3.31
N SER A 161 17.04 8.12 -4.11
CA SER A 161 16.92 7.84 -5.55
C SER A 161 16.17 6.53 -5.84
N ALA A 162 16.49 5.44 -5.16
CA ALA A 162 15.79 4.16 -5.31
C ALA A 162 14.33 4.24 -4.83
N TYR A 163 14.13 4.81 -3.64
CA TYR A 163 12.80 4.95 -3.04
C TYR A 163 11.88 5.85 -3.89
N SER A 164 12.39 7.03 -4.29
CA SER A 164 11.66 7.97 -5.14
C SER A 164 11.35 7.38 -6.52
N ALA A 165 12.29 6.65 -7.12
CA ALA A 165 12.05 5.95 -8.39
C ALA A 165 10.94 4.91 -8.26
N SER A 166 10.97 4.09 -7.18
CA SER A 166 9.92 3.09 -6.94
C SER A 166 8.54 3.72 -6.76
N LYS A 167 8.45 4.78 -5.95
CA LYS A 167 7.19 5.47 -5.65
C LYS A 167 6.70 6.35 -6.81
N GLY A 168 7.62 6.94 -7.58
CA GLY A 168 7.33 7.62 -8.85
C GLY A 168 6.81 6.66 -9.92
N GLY A 169 7.36 5.43 -9.97
CA GLY A 169 6.85 4.36 -10.84
C GLY A 169 5.39 4.00 -10.54
N ILE A 170 5.01 3.91 -9.25
CA ILE A 170 3.62 3.66 -8.84
C ILE A 170 2.69 4.80 -9.32
N VAL A 171 3.11 6.05 -9.15
CA VAL A 171 2.36 7.21 -9.68
C VAL A 171 2.20 7.10 -11.19
N GLY A 172 3.30 6.79 -11.90
CA GLY A 172 3.30 6.68 -13.37
C GLY A 172 2.41 5.56 -13.90
N MET A 173 2.29 4.42 -13.20
CA MET A 173 1.45 3.30 -13.65
C MET A 173 -0.04 3.43 -13.28
N THR A 174 -0.41 4.39 -12.41
CA THR A 174 -1.80 4.52 -11.91
C THR A 174 -2.81 4.73 -13.04
N LEU A 175 -2.59 5.73 -13.88
CA LEU A 175 -3.52 6.03 -14.98
C LEU A 175 -3.54 4.95 -16.08
N PRO A 176 -2.40 4.38 -16.53
CA PRO A 176 -2.41 3.23 -17.42
C PRO A 176 -3.22 2.05 -16.87
N LEU A 177 -2.99 1.65 -15.62
CA LEU A 177 -3.75 0.55 -15.00
C LEU A 177 -5.26 0.83 -14.95
N ALA A 178 -5.65 2.05 -14.57
CA ALA A 178 -7.06 2.43 -14.55
C ALA A 178 -7.70 2.32 -15.95
N ARG A 179 -6.98 2.66 -17.00
CA ARG A 179 -7.45 2.55 -18.40
C ARG A 179 -7.51 1.11 -18.88
N ASP A 180 -6.50 0.30 -18.57
CA ASP A 180 -6.44 -1.12 -18.94
C ASP A 180 -7.56 -1.93 -18.26
N LEU A 181 -7.90 -1.58 -17.02
CA LEU A 181 -8.87 -2.30 -16.21
C LEU A 181 -10.33 -1.78 -16.34
N ALA A 182 -10.52 -0.59 -16.91
CA ALA A 182 -11.85 0.00 -17.12
C ALA A 182 -12.83 -0.91 -17.90
N PRO A 183 -12.41 -1.63 -18.98
CA PRO A 183 -13.30 -2.52 -19.71
C PRO A 183 -13.86 -3.68 -18.88
N VAL A 184 -13.18 -4.04 -17.78
CA VAL A 184 -13.63 -5.11 -16.86
C VAL A 184 -14.22 -4.56 -15.56
N GLY A 185 -14.46 -3.25 -15.47
CA GLY A 185 -15.12 -2.63 -14.30
C GLY A 185 -14.25 -2.58 -13.05
N ILE A 186 -12.94 -2.42 -13.17
CA ILE A 186 -12.02 -2.32 -12.04
C ILE A 186 -11.35 -0.95 -12.07
N ARG A 187 -11.35 -0.27 -10.91
CA ARG A 187 -10.67 1.02 -10.73
C ARG A 187 -9.26 0.83 -10.15
N ALA A 188 -8.37 1.76 -10.46
CA ALA A 188 -7.04 1.84 -9.86
C ALA A 188 -6.77 3.28 -9.39
N VAL A 189 -6.45 3.44 -8.11
CA VAL A 189 -6.17 4.74 -7.48
C VAL A 189 -4.90 4.61 -6.63
N THR A 190 -4.13 5.68 -6.54
CA THR A 190 -2.93 5.73 -5.70
C THR A 190 -3.09 6.76 -4.60
N ILE A 191 -2.68 6.41 -3.39
CA ILE A 191 -2.46 7.35 -2.31
C ILE A 191 -0.96 7.63 -2.21
N ALA A 192 -0.57 8.89 -2.12
CA ALA A 192 0.78 9.31 -1.81
C ALA A 192 0.81 9.88 -0.38
N PRO A 193 1.10 9.06 0.64
CA PRO A 193 1.17 9.51 2.01
C PRO A 193 2.33 10.46 2.24
N GLY A 194 2.14 11.38 3.17
CA GLY A 194 3.19 12.17 3.79
C GLY A 194 3.89 11.40 4.92
N LEU A 195 4.18 12.14 5.99
CA LEU A 195 4.84 11.59 7.17
C LEU A 195 3.78 10.94 8.08
N MET A 196 3.77 9.61 8.12
CA MET A 196 2.79 8.82 8.85
C MET A 196 3.44 8.13 10.04
N ASP A 197 2.77 8.07 11.19
CA ASP A 197 3.24 7.35 12.36
C ASP A 197 3.14 5.84 12.16
N THR A 198 4.22 5.25 11.66
CA THR A 198 4.31 3.83 11.33
C THR A 198 5.67 3.25 11.70
N PRO A 199 5.81 1.92 11.82
CA PRO A 199 7.09 1.26 12.11
C PRO A 199 8.17 1.44 11.04
N ILE A 200 7.87 2.00 9.88
CA ILE A 200 8.84 2.21 8.79
C ILE A 200 10.06 3.04 9.23
N TYR A 201 9.92 3.85 10.28
CA TYR A 201 10.99 4.69 10.82
C TYR A 201 11.83 3.99 11.89
N ASP A 202 11.38 2.88 12.45
CA ASP A 202 12.05 2.22 13.58
C ASP A 202 13.50 1.79 13.27
N PRO A 203 13.84 1.28 12.05
CA PRO A 203 15.20 0.93 11.70
C PRO A 203 16.14 2.14 11.50
N VAL A 204 15.63 3.35 11.33
CA VAL A 204 16.39 4.53 10.88
C VAL A 204 16.41 5.70 11.86
N GLY A 205 15.90 5.52 13.09
CA GLY A 205 15.94 6.57 14.12
C GLY A 205 14.73 6.60 15.06
N GLY A 206 13.70 5.78 14.83
CA GLY A 206 12.61 5.58 15.77
C GLY A 206 11.94 6.89 16.24
N ALA A 207 11.82 7.06 17.56
CA ALA A 207 11.10 8.18 18.17
C ALA A 207 11.75 9.55 17.89
N GLU A 208 13.08 9.65 17.89
CA GLU A 208 13.79 10.92 17.63
C GLU A 208 13.56 11.41 16.21
N LEU A 209 13.57 10.49 15.23
CA LEU A 209 13.26 10.82 13.86
C LEU A 209 11.80 11.27 13.72
N LYS A 210 10.86 10.59 14.37
CA LYS A 210 9.44 10.97 14.33
C LYS A 210 9.21 12.36 14.90
N GLU A 211 9.89 12.74 15.99
CA GLU A 211 9.83 14.08 16.56
C GLU A 211 10.34 15.14 15.59
N HIS A 212 11.51 14.89 14.97
CA HIS A 212 12.06 15.77 13.95
C HIS A 212 11.11 15.95 12.76
N LEU A 213 10.54 14.86 12.24
CA LEU A 213 9.62 14.85 11.12
C LEU A 213 8.31 15.60 11.42
N THR A 214 7.86 15.59 12.67
CA THR A 214 6.69 16.39 13.11
C THR A 214 6.92 17.89 12.88
N GLY A 215 8.16 18.36 13.04
CA GLY A 215 8.52 19.75 12.79
C GLY A 215 8.38 20.19 11.32
N VAL A 216 8.48 19.24 10.38
CA VAL A 216 8.38 19.52 8.92
C VAL A 216 6.92 19.55 8.44
N THR A 217 6.00 18.97 9.18
CA THR A 217 4.57 18.93 8.84
C THR A 217 3.96 20.33 8.95
N VAL A 218 3.18 20.75 7.96
CA VAL A 218 2.62 22.11 7.92
C VAL A 218 1.40 22.23 8.82
N PHE A 219 0.31 21.49 8.51
CA PHE A 219 -0.90 21.44 9.32
C PHE A 219 -1.75 20.21 8.96
N PRO A 220 -2.22 19.46 9.98
CA PRO A 220 -1.95 19.59 11.42
C PRO A 220 -0.49 19.28 11.75
N LYS A 221 0.08 19.91 12.80
CA LYS A 221 1.49 19.72 13.22
C LYS A 221 1.67 18.42 14.01
N ARG A 222 1.54 17.30 13.31
CA ARG A 222 1.77 15.95 13.79
C ARG A 222 1.97 15.00 12.60
N LEU A 223 2.44 13.81 12.87
CA LEU A 223 2.40 12.73 11.89
C LEU A 223 0.95 12.31 11.62
N GLY A 224 0.66 11.87 10.41
CA GLY A 224 -0.60 11.24 10.08
C GLY A 224 -0.71 9.86 10.74
N THR A 225 -1.93 9.40 10.95
CA THR A 225 -2.21 8.07 11.55
C THR A 225 -2.53 7.03 10.49
N ALA A 226 -2.33 5.76 10.80
CA ALA A 226 -2.74 4.66 9.93
C ALA A 226 -4.26 4.67 9.66
N ASP A 227 -5.07 5.13 10.64
CA ASP A 227 -6.53 5.25 10.46
C ASP A 227 -6.92 6.37 9.48
N GLU A 228 -6.17 7.48 9.42
CA GLU A 228 -6.41 8.53 8.41
C GLU A 228 -6.13 8.02 7.00
N PHE A 229 -5.09 7.18 6.83
CA PHE A 229 -4.84 6.50 5.56
C PHE A 229 -5.98 5.53 5.22
N ALA A 230 -6.39 4.69 6.18
CA ALA A 230 -7.47 3.74 6.02
C ALA A 230 -8.82 4.42 5.70
N HIS A 231 -9.08 5.59 6.28
CA HIS A 231 -10.25 6.41 5.96
C HIS A 231 -10.23 6.89 4.50
N LEU A 232 -9.07 7.27 3.97
CA LEU A 232 -8.98 7.64 2.55
C LEU A 232 -9.17 6.41 1.65
N VAL A 233 -8.63 5.23 2.02
CA VAL A 233 -8.91 3.97 1.29
C VAL A 233 -10.40 3.69 1.24
N GLN A 234 -11.12 3.84 2.36
CA GLN A 234 -12.57 3.68 2.44
C GLN A 234 -13.28 4.71 1.53
N SER A 235 -12.89 5.98 1.60
CA SER A 235 -13.46 7.05 0.76
C SER A 235 -13.27 6.78 -0.74
N ILE A 236 -12.11 6.20 -1.13
CA ILE A 236 -11.85 5.78 -2.52
C ILE A 236 -12.76 4.61 -2.91
N ALA A 237 -12.97 3.64 -2.02
CA ALA A 237 -13.86 2.53 -2.29
C ALA A 237 -15.30 3.01 -2.52
N GLU A 238 -15.81 3.90 -1.66
CA GLU A 238 -17.17 4.41 -1.70
C GLU A 238 -17.43 5.38 -2.87
N ASN A 239 -16.42 6.12 -3.33
CA ASN A 239 -16.56 7.09 -4.42
C ASN A 239 -16.12 6.48 -5.76
N GLU A 240 -17.07 5.92 -6.49
CA GLU A 240 -16.85 5.27 -7.78
C GLU A 240 -16.29 6.19 -8.88
N TYR A 241 -16.38 7.52 -8.70
CA TYR A 241 -15.83 8.48 -9.68
C TYR A 241 -14.34 8.74 -9.51
N LEU A 242 -13.73 8.26 -8.41
CA LEU A 242 -12.29 8.27 -8.20
C LEU A 242 -11.64 7.10 -8.95
N ASN A 243 -10.95 7.39 -10.05
CA ASN A 243 -10.24 6.40 -10.87
C ASN A 243 -9.06 7.06 -11.60
N GLY A 244 -7.91 6.38 -11.63
CA GLY A 244 -6.72 6.82 -12.36
C GLY A 244 -5.97 8.00 -11.73
N GLU A 245 -6.28 8.38 -10.49
CA GLU A 245 -5.70 9.55 -9.81
C GLU A 245 -4.71 9.15 -8.71
N THR A 246 -3.78 10.04 -8.43
CA THR A 246 -2.88 9.96 -7.27
C THR A 246 -3.23 11.06 -6.27
N ILE A 247 -3.70 10.66 -5.09
CA ILE A 247 -4.15 11.57 -4.04
C ILE A 247 -3.04 11.74 -3.00
N ARG A 248 -2.54 12.96 -2.80
CA ARG A 248 -1.58 13.27 -1.74
C ARG A 248 -2.31 13.39 -0.41
N LEU A 249 -1.88 12.59 0.59
CA LEU A 249 -2.35 12.62 1.98
C LEU A 249 -1.17 13.03 2.87
N ASP A 250 -0.79 14.30 2.90
CA ASP A 250 0.51 14.74 3.36
C ASP A 250 0.51 16.02 4.24
N ALA A 251 -0.64 16.47 4.71
CA ALA A 251 -0.74 17.67 5.55
C ALA A 251 0.02 18.89 4.97
N ALA A 252 -0.05 19.07 3.65
CA ALA A 252 0.65 20.08 2.85
C ALA A 252 2.18 20.02 2.96
N THR A 253 2.76 18.93 3.43
CA THR A 253 4.22 18.76 3.56
C THR A 253 4.89 18.72 2.19
N ARG A 254 6.01 19.42 2.08
CA ARG A 254 6.98 19.28 1.00
C ARG A 254 8.33 19.01 1.62
N LEU A 255 8.95 17.90 1.28
CA LEU A 255 10.22 17.55 1.89
C LEU A 255 11.32 18.53 1.44
N PRO A 256 12.11 19.06 2.39
CA PRO A 256 13.32 19.81 2.04
C PRO A 256 14.34 18.81 1.40
N PRO A 257 15.35 19.33 0.68
CA PRO A 257 16.38 18.47 0.08
C PRO A 257 17.15 17.61 1.10
N ARG A 258 17.14 18.04 2.38
CA ARG A 258 17.80 17.36 3.53
C ARG A 258 16.98 17.57 4.79
#